data_3cb3de492eead8b5ae263b9fa68448ec
#
_entry.id   3cb3de492eead8b5ae263b9fa68448ec
#
_cell.length_a   1.000
_cell.length_b   1.000
_cell.length_c   1.000
_cell.angle_alpha   90.00
_cell.angle_beta   90.00
_cell.angle_gamma   90.00
#
_symmetry.space_group_name_H-M   'P 1'
#
loop_
_entity.id
_entity.type
_entity.pdbx_description
1 polymer ?
#
loop_
_entity_poly.entity_id
_entity_poly.type
_entity_poly.pdbx_seq_one_letter_code
_entity_poly.pdbx_strand_id
1 'polypeptide(L)'
;MADISRAALFGKLNKTTYRGIESATAFCRLRGDREVDLLHWLHQLLQAQDGDLHRIVRHFSLDAARLAQDLTAALDRLPRGGGGHFDLSASVEEAVERAWVHCTLRYGRQRIRGGDLLVAILHTRSLRNGLLAMSSEFGKLRAEALADDLDAIVAGSPEDDATDIAAASAPAGPTAAGGTAALALYTVDLTAQAREGKLDPII
;
A
#
# COMPACT_ATOMS: atom_id res chain seq x y z
N MET A 1 4.06 -20.92 15.64
CA MET A 1 3.99 -20.28 14.33
C MET A 1 5.03 -19.18 14.32
N ALA A 2 5.87 -19.09 13.28
CA ALA A 2 6.77 -17.94 13.16
C ALA A 2 5.93 -16.70 12.93
N ASP A 3 6.12 -15.70 13.78
CA ASP A 3 5.41 -14.42 13.70
C ASP A 3 5.89 -13.68 12.46
N ILE A 4 4.96 -13.16 11.64
CA ILE A 4 5.33 -12.40 10.45
C ILE A 4 5.93 -11.08 10.92
N SER A 5 7.19 -10.81 10.56
CA SER A 5 7.83 -9.57 10.99
C SER A 5 7.10 -8.34 10.38
N ARG A 6 6.87 -7.33 11.22
CA ARG A 6 6.28 -6.04 10.81
C ARG A 6 7.01 -5.45 9.59
N ALA A 7 8.34 -5.51 9.58
CA ALA A 7 9.15 -5.01 8.46
C ALA A 7 8.86 -5.75 7.13
N ALA A 8 8.67 -7.07 7.17
CA ALA A 8 8.33 -7.85 5.98
C ALA A 8 6.94 -7.50 5.45
N LEU A 9 5.97 -7.27 6.36
CA LEU A 9 4.59 -6.93 6.01
C LEU A 9 4.51 -5.52 5.40
N PHE A 10 5.08 -4.51 6.07
CA PHE A 10 5.10 -3.14 5.56
C PHE A 10 5.98 -2.98 4.31
N GLY A 11 6.97 -3.86 4.12
CA GLY A 11 7.73 -3.98 2.88
C GLY A 11 6.91 -4.42 1.67
N LYS A 12 5.65 -4.85 1.85
CA LYS A 12 4.72 -5.18 0.77
C LYS A 12 3.89 -3.98 0.28
N LEU A 13 3.94 -2.87 0.96
CA LEU A 13 3.29 -1.64 0.50
C LEU A 13 3.95 -1.14 -0.79
N ASN A 14 3.15 -0.56 -1.70
CA ASN A 14 3.70 0.19 -2.83
C ASN A 14 4.30 1.52 -2.34
N LYS A 15 4.94 2.24 -3.23
CA LYS A 15 5.64 3.50 -2.91
C LYS A 15 4.70 4.57 -2.33
N THR A 16 3.48 4.67 -2.84
CA THR A 16 2.51 5.68 -2.40
C THR A 16 1.97 5.37 -1.01
N THR A 17 1.54 4.13 -0.77
CA THR A 17 1.04 3.71 0.54
C THR A 17 2.14 3.73 1.60
N TYR A 18 3.38 3.37 1.25
CA TYR A 18 4.53 3.44 2.15
C TYR A 18 4.87 4.89 2.53
N ARG A 19 4.94 5.80 1.55
CA ARG A 19 5.12 7.23 1.84
C ARG A 19 3.97 7.82 2.66
N GLY A 20 2.74 7.32 2.41
CA GLY A 20 1.57 7.70 3.19
C GLY A 20 1.73 7.38 4.68
N ILE A 21 2.26 6.20 5.05
CA ILE A 21 2.46 5.85 6.46
C ILE A 21 3.64 6.61 7.09
N GLU A 22 4.71 6.88 6.33
CA GLU A 22 5.80 7.75 6.79
C GLU A 22 5.29 9.17 7.09
N SER A 23 4.51 9.75 6.18
CA SER A 23 3.87 11.06 6.35
C SER A 23 2.88 11.07 7.53
N ALA A 24 2.09 10.01 7.69
CA ALA A 24 1.18 9.83 8.81
C ALA A 24 1.92 9.80 10.14
N THR A 25 3.08 9.14 10.19
CA THR A 25 3.94 9.09 11.38
C THR A 25 4.48 10.47 11.74
N ALA A 26 4.98 11.22 10.75
CA ALA A 26 5.44 12.59 10.96
C ALA A 26 4.29 13.52 11.40
N PHE A 27 3.12 13.39 10.77
CA PHE A 27 1.92 14.15 11.10
C PHE A 27 1.41 13.88 12.51
N CYS A 28 1.33 12.60 12.92
CA CYS A 28 0.97 12.18 14.27
C CYS A 28 1.90 12.82 15.32
N ARG A 29 3.22 12.81 15.08
CA ARG A 29 4.21 13.45 15.95
C ARG A 29 4.00 14.95 16.09
N LEU A 30 3.77 15.64 14.97
CA LEU A 30 3.54 17.09 14.97
C LEU A 30 2.25 17.46 15.74
N ARG A 31 1.24 16.62 15.69
CA ARG A 31 -0.01 16.82 16.45
C ARG A 31 0.12 16.47 17.93
N GLY A 32 1.12 15.66 18.30
CA GLY A 32 1.27 15.13 19.66
C GLY A 32 0.24 14.04 19.99
N ASP A 33 -0.28 13.34 18.98
CA ASP A 33 -1.21 12.23 19.17
C ASP A 33 -0.46 11.00 19.70
N ARG A 34 -1.18 10.09 20.39
CA ARG A 34 -0.57 9.00 21.17
C ARG A 34 0.08 7.93 20.32
N GLU A 35 -0.54 7.58 19.19
CA GLU A 35 -0.12 6.53 18.27
C GLU A 35 -0.54 6.87 16.85
N VAL A 36 0.10 6.24 15.87
CA VAL A 36 -0.26 6.41 14.47
C VAL A 36 -1.49 5.57 14.17
N ASP A 37 -2.65 6.21 14.10
CA ASP A 37 -3.93 5.58 13.81
C ASP A 37 -4.19 5.47 12.30
N LEU A 38 -5.09 4.56 11.92
CA LEU A 38 -5.55 4.39 10.53
C LEU A 38 -6.09 5.71 9.93
N LEU A 39 -6.69 6.56 10.78
CA LEU A 39 -7.18 7.88 10.39
C LEU A 39 -6.05 8.80 9.89
N HIS A 40 -4.89 8.80 10.55
CA HIS A 40 -3.72 9.55 10.08
C HIS A 40 -3.28 9.07 8.70
N TRP A 41 -3.25 7.76 8.49
CA TRP A 41 -2.81 7.18 7.22
C TRP A 41 -3.78 7.48 6.08
N LEU A 42 -5.07 7.26 6.28
CA LEU A 42 -6.10 7.58 5.28
C LEU A 42 -6.12 9.08 4.94
N HIS A 43 -5.95 9.95 5.95
CA HIS A 43 -5.83 11.38 5.74
C HIS A 43 -4.64 11.72 4.81
N GLN A 44 -3.47 11.10 5.02
CA GLN A 44 -2.30 11.33 4.18
C GLN A 44 -2.47 10.73 2.77
N LEU A 45 -3.07 9.56 2.64
CA LEU A 45 -3.34 8.95 1.33
C LEU A 45 -4.31 9.78 0.49
N LEU A 46 -5.28 10.44 1.13
CA LEU A 46 -6.20 11.36 0.45
C LEU A 46 -5.54 12.69 0.02
N GLN A 47 -4.34 13.02 0.53
CA GLN A 47 -3.56 14.15 0.04
C GLN A 47 -2.80 13.81 -1.27
N ALA A 48 -2.62 12.52 -1.59
CA ALA A 48 -1.95 12.09 -2.81
C ALA A 48 -2.88 12.33 -4.01
N GLN A 49 -2.60 13.38 -4.79
CA GLN A 49 -3.42 13.75 -5.95
C GLN A 49 -3.49 12.60 -6.96
N ASP A 50 -4.70 12.37 -7.49
CA ASP A 50 -5.04 11.33 -8.46
C ASP A 50 -4.67 9.89 -8.03
N GLY A 51 -4.32 9.67 -6.76
CA GLY A 51 -4.12 8.33 -6.20
C GLY A 51 -5.40 7.50 -6.19
N ASP A 52 -5.26 6.23 -5.83
CA ASP A 52 -6.39 5.27 -5.81
C ASP A 52 -7.58 5.78 -5.00
N LEU A 53 -7.33 6.35 -3.81
CA LEU A 53 -8.40 6.85 -2.96
C LEU A 53 -9.17 8.01 -3.62
N HIS A 54 -8.48 8.92 -4.31
CA HIS A 54 -9.14 9.99 -5.06
C HIS A 54 -10.04 9.46 -6.17
N ARG A 55 -9.59 8.43 -6.89
CA ARG A 55 -10.37 7.81 -7.97
C ARG A 55 -11.59 7.11 -7.41
N ILE A 56 -11.45 6.41 -6.29
CA ILE A 56 -12.56 5.75 -5.59
C ILE A 56 -13.57 6.79 -5.09
N VAL A 57 -13.11 7.88 -4.44
CA VAL A 57 -13.95 8.99 -3.98
C VAL A 57 -14.78 9.56 -5.13
N ARG A 58 -14.16 9.77 -6.28
CA ARG A 58 -14.82 10.28 -7.49
C ARG A 58 -15.82 9.28 -8.07
N HIS A 59 -15.42 8.01 -8.19
CA HIS A 59 -16.25 6.94 -8.76
C HIS A 59 -17.56 6.75 -7.99
N PHE A 60 -17.49 6.70 -6.67
CA PHE A 60 -18.64 6.53 -5.79
C PHE A 60 -19.33 7.86 -5.43
N SER A 61 -18.92 8.97 -6.05
CA SER A 61 -19.52 10.31 -5.82
C SER A 61 -19.55 10.70 -4.33
N LEU A 62 -18.47 10.41 -3.57
CA LEU A 62 -18.32 10.90 -2.22
C LEU A 62 -18.11 12.42 -2.25
N ASP A 63 -18.68 13.14 -1.28
CA ASP A 63 -18.41 14.55 -1.10
C ASP A 63 -17.02 14.76 -0.49
N ALA A 64 -16.05 15.14 -1.33
CA ALA A 64 -14.66 15.29 -0.94
C ALA A 64 -14.47 16.41 0.12
N ALA A 65 -15.26 17.48 0.04
CA ALA A 65 -15.18 18.59 1.00
C ALA A 65 -15.68 18.14 2.37
N ARG A 66 -16.82 17.45 2.40
CA ARG A 66 -17.37 16.88 3.63
C ARG A 66 -16.46 15.82 4.22
N LEU A 67 -15.90 14.93 3.38
CA LEU A 67 -14.95 13.92 3.81
C LEU A 67 -13.73 14.55 4.48
N ALA A 68 -13.14 15.60 3.88
CA ALA A 68 -12.01 16.31 4.46
C ALA A 68 -12.35 16.96 5.80
N GLN A 69 -13.54 17.59 5.92
CA GLN A 69 -14.04 18.15 7.18
C GLN A 69 -14.20 17.09 8.27
N ASP A 70 -14.86 15.99 7.94
CA ASP A 70 -15.14 14.91 8.87
C ASP A 70 -13.83 14.27 9.38
N LEU A 71 -12.86 14.03 8.49
CA LEU A 71 -11.55 13.49 8.87
C LEU A 71 -10.78 14.45 9.77
N THR A 72 -10.81 15.76 9.48
CA THR A 72 -10.17 16.77 10.33
C THR A 72 -10.82 16.78 11.72
N ALA A 73 -12.15 16.78 11.79
CA ALA A 73 -12.88 16.73 13.04
C ALA A 73 -12.64 15.41 13.81
N ALA A 74 -12.46 14.31 13.11
CA ALA A 74 -12.11 13.02 13.72
C ALA A 74 -10.68 13.03 14.29
N LEU A 75 -9.71 13.62 13.56
CA LEU A 75 -8.35 13.83 14.04
C LEU A 75 -8.31 14.65 15.33
N ASP A 76 -9.12 15.69 15.43
CA ASP A 76 -9.16 16.56 16.62
C ASP A 76 -9.73 15.86 17.87
N ARG A 77 -10.43 14.76 17.68
CA ARG A 77 -10.95 13.91 18.78
C ARG A 77 -9.96 12.84 19.26
N LEU A 78 -8.85 12.65 18.54
CA LEU A 78 -7.85 11.66 18.95
C LEU A 78 -7.19 12.04 20.27
N PRO A 79 -6.87 11.05 21.13
CA PRO A 79 -6.20 11.29 22.39
C PRO A 79 -4.77 11.78 22.16
N ARG A 80 -4.42 12.90 22.80
CA ARG A 80 -3.07 13.48 22.79
C ARG A 80 -2.26 12.99 23.99
N GLY A 81 -0.94 13.13 23.90
CA GLY A 81 -0.06 12.86 25.04
C GLY A 81 0.64 11.49 24.97
N GLY A 82 1.24 11.15 23.85
CA GLY A 82 2.15 10.00 23.73
C GLY A 82 3.52 10.32 24.31
N GLY A 83 3.96 9.56 25.32
CA GLY A 83 5.26 9.72 25.97
C GLY A 83 6.47 9.21 25.15
N GLY A 84 6.69 9.74 23.95
CA GLY A 84 7.93 9.53 23.20
C GLY A 84 8.03 8.23 22.38
N HIS A 85 7.22 7.22 22.62
CA HIS A 85 7.12 6.02 21.77
C HIS A 85 5.93 6.16 20.84
N PHE A 86 6.22 6.47 19.57
CA PHE A 86 5.20 6.52 18.53
C PHE A 86 5.13 5.16 17.84
N ASP A 87 4.18 4.34 18.24
CA ASP A 87 3.94 3.04 17.60
C ASP A 87 2.74 3.15 16.66
N LEU A 88 2.61 2.15 15.79
CA LEU A 88 1.46 2.00 14.93
C LEU A 88 0.32 1.37 15.73
N SER A 89 -0.90 1.85 15.55
CA SER A 89 -2.07 1.22 16.16
C SER A 89 -2.32 -0.17 15.59
N ALA A 90 -2.95 -1.03 16.38
CA ALA A 90 -3.36 -2.37 15.94
C ALA A 90 -4.24 -2.34 14.68
N SER A 91 -5.04 -1.28 14.49
CA SER A 91 -5.88 -1.10 13.31
C SER A 91 -5.06 -0.89 12.03
N VAL A 92 -3.91 -0.21 12.11
CA VAL A 92 -2.99 -0.05 10.98
C VAL A 92 -2.37 -1.39 10.60
N GLU A 93 -1.91 -2.16 11.58
CA GLU A 93 -1.31 -3.48 11.35
C GLU A 93 -2.34 -4.44 10.75
N GLU A 94 -3.53 -4.54 11.34
CA GLU A 94 -4.61 -5.38 10.83
C GLU A 94 -4.99 -4.98 9.40
N ALA A 95 -5.04 -3.68 9.08
CA ALA A 95 -5.35 -3.21 7.74
C ALA A 95 -4.31 -3.68 6.70
N VAL A 96 -3.01 -3.64 7.03
CA VAL A 96 -1.95 -4.11 6.12
C VAL A 96 -2.01 -5.62 5.94
N GLU A 97 -2.19 -6.39 7.02
CA GLU A 97 -2.33 -7.85 6.94
C GLU A 97 -3.50 -8.26 6.05
N ARG A 98 -4.67 -7.67 6.27
CA ARG A 98 -5.86 -7.94 5.46
C ARG A 98 -5.70 -7.49 4.02
N ALA A 99 -5.08 -6.31 3.81
CA ALA A 99 -4.80 -5.81 2.46
C ALA A 99 -3.85 -6.73 1.70
N TRP A 100 -2.84 -7.31 2.35
CA TRP A 100 -1.95 -8.27 1.72
C TRP A 100 -2.70 -9.52 1.23
N VAL A 101 -3.63 -10.03 2.03
CA VAL A 101 -4.46 -11.18 1.65
C VAL A 101 -5.30 -10.86 0.39
N HIS A 102 -6.01 -9.71 0.40
CA HIS A 102 -6.82 -9.29 -0.76
C HIS A 102 -5.97 -9.01 -1.98
N CYS A 103 -4.88 -8.25 -1.83
CA CYS A 103 -3.91 -7.91 -2.87
C CYS A 103 -3.38 -9.17 -3.58
N THR A 104 -2.97 -10.17 -2.81
CA THR A 104 -2.35 -11.38 -3.35
C THR A 104 -3.36 -12.37 -3.91
N LEU A 105 -4.40 -12.70 -3.12
CA LEU A 105 -5.33 -13.79 -3.46
C LEU A 105 -6.41 -13.36 -4.45
N ARG A 106 -6.89 -12.11 -4.37
CA ARG A 106 -7.95 -11.63 -5.25
C ARG A 106 -7.39 -11.01 -6.53
N TYR A 107 -6.34 -10.19 -6.42
CA TYR A 107 -5.83 -9.40 -7.54
C TYR A 107 -4.48 -9.91 -8.08
N GLY A 108 -3.84 -10.91 -7.45
CA GLY A 108 -2.55 -11.48 -7.89
C GLY A 108 -1.38 -10.50 -7.85
N ARG A 109 -1.51 -9.39 -7.11
CA ARG A 109 -0.49 -8.35 -7.04
C ARG A 109 0.60 -8.67 -6.03
N GLN A 110 1.78 -8.09 -6.21
CA GLN A 110 2.94 -8.25 -5.35
C GLN A 110 3.15 -7.06 -4.38
N ARG A 111 2.37 -5.99 -4.55
CA ARG A 111 2.43 -4.78 -3.74
C ARG A 111 1.02 -4.30 -3.40
N ILE A 112 0.85 -3.92 -2.14
CA ILE A 112 -0.40 -3.36 -1.64
C ILE A 112 -0.51 -1.91 -2.08
N ARG A 113 -1.57 -1.56 -2.77
CA ARG A 113 -1.91 -0.19 -3.17
C ARG A 113 -3.03 0.39 -2.32
N GLY A 114 -3.29 1.68 -2.46
CA GLY A 114 -4.33 2.37 -1.69
C GLY A 114 -5.72 1.76 -1.85
N GLY A 115 -6.05 1.32 -3.06
CA GLY A 115 -7.32 0.62 -3.35
C GLY A 115 -7.46 -0.71 -2.62
N ASP A 116 -6.41 -1.55 -2.62
CA ASP A 116 -6.39 -2.84 -1.91
C ASP A 116 -6.59 -2.65 -0.41
N LEU A 117 -5.94 -1.59 0.15
CA LEU A 117 -6.08 -1.24 1.56
C LEU A 117 -7.54 -0.90 1.90
N LEU A 118 -8.20 -0.07 1.07
CA LEU A 118 -9.59 0.32 1.30
C LEU A 118 -10.55 -0.85 1.17
N VAL A 119 -10.35 -1.75 0.20
CA VAL A 119 -11.12 -3.00 0.07
C VAL A 119 -10.99 -3.83 1.34
N ALA A 120 -9.77 -4.04 1.84
CA ALA A 120 -9.53 -4.81 3.05
C ALA A 120 -10.20 -4.20 4.29
N ILE A 121 -10.13 -2.88 4.44
CA ILE A 121 -10.81 -2.15 5.53
C ILE A 121 -12.32 -2.38 5.46
N LEU A 122 -12.94 -2.28 4.29
CA LEU A 122 -14.38 -2.46 4.12
C LEU A 122 -14.84 -3.90 4.39
N HIS A 123 -14.02 -4.90 4.10
CA HIS A 123 -14.33 -6.32 4.34
C HIS A 123 -14.03 -6.78 5.77
N THR A 124 -13.29 -5.99 6.55
CA THR A 124 -12.96 -6.30 7.94
C THR A 124 -13.88 -5.52 8.87
N ARG A 125 -14.73 -6.22 9.63
CA ARG A 125 -15.80 -5.59 10.44
C ARG A 125 -15.28 -4.53 11.42
N SER A 126 -14.17 -4.81 12.14
CA SER A 126 -13.54 -3.89 13.07
C SER A 126 -13.11 -2.61 12.37
N LEU A 127 -12.37 -2.73 11.27
CA LEU A 127 -11.82 -1.61 10.50
C LEU A 127 -12.93 -0.82 9.80
N ARG A 128 -13.94 -1.50 9.26
CA ARG A 128 -15.10 -0.85 8.62
C ARG A 128 -15.87 0.03 9.62
N ASN A 129 -16.08 -0.46 10.83
CA ASN A 129 -16.75 0.34 11.86
C ASN A 129 -15.93 1.59 12.20
N GLY A 130 -14.61 1.47 12.32
CA GLY A 130 -13.70 2.59 12.49
C GLY A 130 -13.79 3.59 11.32
N LEU A 131 -13.77 3.09 10.08
CA LEU A 131 -13.89 3.92 8.87
C LEU A 131 -15.21 4.72 8.83
N LEU A 132 -16.34 4.08 9.16
CA LEU A 132 -17.65 4.73 9.21
C LEU A 132 -17.77 5.75 10.35
N ALA A 133 -17.04 5.55 11.45
CA ALA A 133 -16.96 6.51 12.55
C ALA A 133 -16.12 7.76 12.18
N MET A 134 -15.20 7.65 11.22
CA MET A 134 -14.41 8.78 10.71
C MET A 134 -15.27 9.73 9.86
N SER A 135 -16.07 9.17 8.93
CA SER A 135 -17.00 9.93 8.09
C SER A 135 -18.15 9.06 7.58
N SER A 136 -19.35 9.60 7.62
CA SER A 136 -20.54 8.97 7.02
C SER A 136 -20.45 8.83 5.50
N GLU A 137 -19.60 9.61 4.83
CA GLU A 137 -19.36 9.51 3.39
C GLU A 137 -18.88 8.12 2.97
N PHE A 138 -18.05 7.48 3.79
CA PHE A 138 -17.61 6.11 3.54
C PHE A 138 -18.76 5.08 3.52
N GLY A 139 -19.91 5.42 4.07
CA GLY A 139 -21.11 4.58 3.97
C GLY A 139 -21.67 4.43 2.56
N LYS A 140 -21.28 5.31 1.62
CA LYS A 140 -21.63 5.20 0.21
C LYS A 140 -20.82 4.11 -0.52
N LEU A 141 -19.68 3.71 0.04
CA LEU A 141 -18.84 2.65 -0.53
C LEU A 141 -19.49 1.30 -0.30
N ARG A 142 -19.80 0.63 -1.40
CA ARG A 142 -20.27 -0.76 -1.37
C ARG A 142 -19.06 -1.67 -1.52
N ALA A 143 -18.74 -2.42 -0.47
CA ALA A 143 -17.53 -3.24 -0.39
C ALA A 143 -17.36 -4.19 -1.58
N GLU A 144 -18.44 -4.92 -1.95
CA GLU A 144 -18.42 -5.85 -3.08
C GLU A 144 -18.23 -5.12 -4.41
N ALA A 145 -18.98 -4.05 -4.67
CA ALA A 145 -18.85 -3.28 -5.91
C ALA A 145 -17.45 -2.68 -6.06
N LEU A 146 -16.89 -2.13 -4.98
CA LEU A 146 -15.51 -1.64 -5.01
C LEU A 146 -14.53 -2.78 -5.30
N ALA A 147 -14.71 -3.94 -4.66
CA ALA A 147 -13.80 -5.05 -4.82
C ALA A 147 -13.87 -5.70 -6.22
N ASP A 148 -15.05 -5.71 -6.86
CA ASP A 148 -15.23 -6.26 -8.21
C ASP A 148 -14.67 -5.32 -9.28
N ASP A 149 -14.86 -4.01 -9.12
CA ASP A 149 -14.52 -3.00 -10.12
C ASP A 149 -13.18 -2.29 -9.83
N LEU A 150 -12.44 -2.71 -8.79
CA LEU A 150 -11.24 -1.98 -8.32
C LEU A 150 -10.24 -1.71 -9.44
N ASP A 151 -9.90 -2.72 -10.23
CA ASP A 151 -8.90 -2.58 -11.31
C ASP A 151 -9.30 -1.53 -12.34
N ALA A 152 -10.59 -1.49 -12.70
CA ALA A 152 -11.12 -0.50 -13.62
C ALA A 152 -11.14 0.92 -13.02
N ILE A 153 -11.48 1.04 -11.74
CA ILE A 153 -11.57 2.34 -11.03
C ILE A 153 -10.20 2.98 -10.89
N VAL A 154 -9.18 2.17 -10.55
CA VAL A 154 -7.83 2.68 -10.24
C VAL A 154 -6.87 2.64 -11.42
N ALA A 155 -7.31 2.17 -12.59
CA ALA A 155 -6.48 2.06 -13.79
C ALA A 155 -5.84 3.41 -14.18
N GLY A 156 -4.52 3.41 -14.41
CA GLY A 156 -3.74 4.61 -14.76
C GLY A 156 -3.51 5.56 -13.59
N SER A 157 -3.72 5.12 -12.34
CA SER A 157 -3.32 5.92 -11.17
C SER A 157 -1.79 5.94 -11.01
N PRO A 158 -1.23 6.95 -10.32
CA PRO A 158 0.21 6.96 -9.99
C PRO A 158 0.68 5.77 -9.15
N GLU A 159 -0.25 4.95 -8.68
CA GLU A 159 0.01 3.72 -7.94
C GLU A 159 0.17 2.48 -8.84
N ASP A 160 -0.04 2.61 -10.15
CA ASP A 160 0.25 1.58 -11.15
C ASP A 160 1.77 1.50 -11.38
N ASP A 161 2.50 0.81 -10.50
CA ASP A 161 3.92 0.54 -10.71
C ASP A 161 4.09 -0.45 -11.89
N ALA A 162 4.93 -0.10 -12.86
CA ALA A 162 5.22 -0.93 -14.03
C ALA A 162 5.75 -2.34 -13.67
N THR A 163 6.27 -2.53 -12.47
CA THR A 163 6.70 -3.82 -11.91
C THR A 163 5.55 -4.75 -11.55
N ASP A 164 4.37 -4.21 -11.18
CA ASP A 164 3.21 -5.03 -10.81
C ASP A 164 2.47 -5.57 -12.05
N ILE A 165 2.48 -4.80 -13.15
CA ILE A 165 1.85 -5.18 -14.42
C ILE A 165 2.61 -6.33 -15.10
N ALA A 166 3.95 -6.37 -14.96
CA ALA A 166 4.78 -7.44 -15.54
C ALA A 166 4.56 -8.81 -14.88
N ALA A 167 4.14 -8.84 -13.60
CA ALA A 167 3.85 -10.09 -12.88
C ALA A 167 2.45 -10.64 -13.19
N ALA A 168 1.47 -9.78 -13.47
CA ALA A 168 0.10 -10.16 -13.78
C ALA A 168 -0.08 -10.65 -15.22
N SER A 169 0.83 -10.31 -16.13
CA SER A 169 0.81 -10.70 -17.55
C SER A 169 1.69 -11.89 -17.90
N ALA A 170 2.33 -12.55 -16.93
CA ALA A 170 3.07 -13.78 -17.19
C ALA A 170 2.10 -14.97 -17.26
N PRO A 171 1.92 -15.61 -18.44
CA PRO A 171 1.17 -16.86 -18.51
C PRO A 171 1.88 -17.91 -17.65
N ALA A 172 1.11 -18.62 -16.83
CA ALA A 172 1.59 -19.78 -16.07
C ALA A 172 2.06 -20.87 -17.02
N GLY A 173 3.33 -20.86 -17.38
CA GLY A 173 4.00 -21.88 -18.18
C GLY A 173 5.47 -21.94 -17.82
N PRO A 174 6.08 -23.13 -17.73
CA PRO A 174 7.47 -23.27 -17.37
C PRO A 174 8.36 -22.89 -18.56
N THR A 175 8.88 -21.67 -18.58
CA THR A 175 9.96 -21.31 -19.52
C THR A 175 11.11 -20.69 -18.73
N ALA A 176 12.09 -21.54 -18.49
CA ALA A 176 13.45 -21.22 -18.06
C ALA A 176 14.21 -20.50 -19.19
N ALA A 177 13.81 -19.28 -19.58
CA ALA A 177 14.52 -18.54 -20.64
C ALA A 177 14.65 -17.03 -20.40
N GLY A 178 14.07 -16.47 -19.32
CA GLY A 178 14.11 -15.01 -19.07
C GLY A 178 15.23 -14.53 -18.13
N GLY A 179 15.84 -15.42 -17.36
CA GLY A 179 16.85 -15.04 -16.36
C GLY A 179 18.22 -14.64 -16.93
N THR A 180 18.57 -15.14 -18.09
CA THR A 180 19.91 -14.90 -18.68
C THR A 180 20.04 -13.55 -19.40
N ALA A 181 18.96 -13.02 -19.96
CA ALA A 181 19.00 -11.74 -20.68
C ALA A 181 19.13 -10.53 -19.74
N ALA A 182 18.46 -10.55 -18.57
CA ALA A 182 18.61 -9.52 -17.56
C ALA A 182 19.99 -9.58 -16.87
N LEU A 183 20.48 -10.79 -16.59
CA LEU A 183 21.82 -10.98 -16.06
C LEU A 183 22.90 -10.48 -17.03
N ALA A 184 22.76 -10.71 -18.33
CA ALA A 184 23.72 -10.27 -19.34
C ALA A 184 23.84 -8.74 -19.46
N LEU A 185 22.81 -7.98 -19.07
CA LEU A 185 22.80 -6.51 -19.07
C LEU A 185 23.51 -5.88 -17.86
N TYR A 186 23.57 -6.60 -16.74
CA TYR A 186 24.04 -6.04 -15.45
C TYR A 186 25.19 -6.82 -14.81
N THR A 187 25.62 -7.93 -15.40
CA THR A 187 26.77 -8.72 -14.91
C THR A 187 27.82 -8.90 -15.99
N VAL A 188 29.07 -8.73 -15.61
CA VAL A 188 30.22 -9.08 -16.45
C VAL A 188 30.53 -10.56 -16.21
N ASP A 189 30.49 -11.38 -17.26
CA ASP A 189 30.87 -12.78 -17.14
C ASP A 189 32.39 -12.92 -16.96
N LEU A 190 32.81 -12.95 -15.71
CA LEU A 190 34.22 -13.12 -15.33
C LEU A 190 34.80 -14.46 -15.81
N THR A 191 33.94 -15.47 -15.98
CA THR A 191 34.37 -16.77 -16.49
C THR A 191 34.73 -16.72 -17.98
N ALA A 192 33.96 -15.92 -18.74
CA ALA A 192 34.28 -15.68 -20.14
C ALA A 192 35.56 -14.86 -20.28
N GLN A 193 35.75 -13.82 -19.47
CA GLN A 193 36.96 -12.99 -19.45
C GLN A 193 38.20 -13.77 -19.02
N ALA A 194 38.07 -14.71 -18.08
CA ALA A 194 39.17 -15.58 -17.67
C ALA A 194 39.62 -16.50 -18.82
N ARG A 195 38.67 -17.03 -19.59
CA ARG A 195 38.98 -17.89 -20.76
C ARG A 195 39.61 -17.12 -21.92
N GLU A 196 39.30 -15.84 -22.04
CA GLU A 196 39.87 -14.92 -23.05
C GLU A 196 41.21 -14.29 -22.60
N GLY A 197 41.74 -14.67 -21.42
CA GLY A 197 43.00 -14.15 -20.89
C GLY A 197 43.00 -12.69 -20.54
N LYS A 198 41.82 -12.07 -20.30
CA LYS A 198 41.67 -10.65 -19.97
C LYS A 198 41.69 -10.35 -18.47
N LEU A 199 41.90 -11.36 -17.62
CA LEU A 199 42.10 -11.19 -16.19
C LEU A 199 43.58 -11.32 -15.88
N ASP A 200 44.13 -10.28 -15.19
CA ASP A 200 45.48 -10.32 -14.68
C ASP A 200 45.64 -11.42 -13.63
N PRO A 201 46.65 -12.29 -13.74
CA PRO A 201 46.93 -13.30 -12.72
C PRO A 201 47.36 -12.59 -11.45
N ILE A 202 46.58 -12.78 -10.37
CA ILE A 202 47.01 -12.34 -9.03
C ILE A 202 48.15 -13.25 -8.60
N ILE A 203 49.32 -12.67 -8.43
CA ILE A 203 50.49 -13.32 -7.84
C ILE A 203 50.39 -13.20 -6.32
#